data_4cdba79373f2df02e2caf154be046f5e
#
_entry.id   4cdba79373f2df02e2caf154be046f5e
#
_cell.length_a   1.000
_cell.length_b   1.000
_cell.length_c   1.000
_cell.angle_alpha   90.00
_cell.angle_beta   90.00
_cell.angle_gamma   90.00
#
_symmetry.space_group_name_H-M   'P 1'
#
loop_
_entity.id
_entity.type
_entity.pdbx_description
1 polymer ?
#
loop_
_entity_poly.entity_id
_entity_poly.type
_entity_poly.pdbx_seq_one_letter_code
_entity_poly.pdbx_strand_id
1 'polypeptide(L)'
;MTPGQVIIVDNPYGDVHARFGGYEHAVETHAVLQEPPHVAHIQLSPALTADGHYTIAPRLPAGGIQQPSQRIDLSVLVPEGHDLRVRTGAGFIDVHGVRGNVDIKSEGGNIELRGVKGAIQAETTGGAIEASLGRAPHGARQRLATTTGDIDLGIDDDLDAAVDMATSALFATDFSLDVTQHPGEEPNKRARTTVGRNASSLAIESRRGQIRLRRRAGFTSVGGASSDATAKQDGDEDNDSD
;
A
#
# COMPACT_ATOMS: atom_id res chain seq x y z
N MET A 1 8.06 -5.72 20.81
CA MET A 1 6.65 -5.98 20.45
C MET A 1 6.42 -7.48 20.39
N THR A 2 5.19 -7.93 20.59
CA THR A 2 4.83 -9.35 20.44
C THR A 2 4.06 -9.54 19.13
N PRO A 3 4.21 -10.67 18.43
CA PRO A 3 3.44 -10.95 17.21
C PRO A 3 1.94 -10.78 17.42
N GLY A 4 1.23 -10.25 16.42
CA GLY A 4 -0.21 -9.98 16.48
C GLY A 4 -0.59 -8.60 17.04
N GLN A 5 0.35 -7.81 17.54
CA GLN A 5 0.09 -6.41 17.88
C GLN A 5 -0.12 -5.59 16.62
N VAL A 6 -1.07 -4.64 16.68
CA VAL A 6 -1.35 -3.71 15.57
C VAL A 6 -0.50 -2.45 15.72
N ILE A 7 0.13 -2.03 14.63
CA ILE A 7 0.79 -0.74 14.53
C ILE A 7 -0.23 0.26 13.98
N ILE A 8 -0.54 1.29 14.76
CA ILE A 8 -1.52 2.32 14.43
C ILE A 8 -0.78 3.62 14.15
N VAL A 9 -0.91 4.12 12.92
CA VAL A 9 -0.38 5.42 12.50
C VAL A 9 -1.57 6.34 12.23
N ASP A 10 -1.70 7.39 13.03
CA ASP A 10 -2.77 8.38 12.91
C ASP A 10 -2.15 9.76 12.67
N ASN A 11 -1.90 10.09 11.39
CA ASN A 11 -1.21 11.32 11.00
C ASN A 11 -2.13 12.26 10.22
N PRO A 12 -2.86 13.15 10.86
CA PRO A 12 -3.70 14.12 10.15
C PRO A 12 -2.91 15.24 9.46
N TYR A 13 -1.60 15.35 9.69
CA TYR A 13 -0.80 16.53 9.33
C TYR A 13 0.15 16.31 8.15
N GLY A 14 0.20 15.14 7.54
CA GLY A 14 1.14 14.88 6.44
C GLY A 14 1.06 13.45 5.90
N ASP A 15 2.09 13.05 5.18
CA ASP A 15 2.17 11.78 4.50
C ASP A 15 2.58 10.64 5.45
N VAL A 16 2.25 9.40 5.03
CA VAL A 16 2.67 8.19 5.74
C VAL A 16 3.26 7.20 4.74
N HIS A 17 4.52 6.83 4.96
CA HIS A 17 5.24 5.81 4.21
C HIS A 17 5.50 4.61 5.11
N ALA A 18 4.84 3.49 4.87
CA ALA A 18 5.05 2.27 5.63
C ALA A 18 5.79 1.24 4.77
N ARG A 19 6.84 0.64 5.31
CA ARG A 19 7.66 -0.37 4.64
C ARG A 19 7.81 -1.59 5.51
N PHE A 20 7.83 -2.78 4.89
CA PHE A 20 8.27 -3.97 5.60
C PHE A 20 9.73 -3.83 6.00
N GLY A 21 10.07 -4.14 7.24
CA GLY A 21 11.45 -4.10 7.74
C GLY A 21 11.52 -3.72 9.20
N GLY A 22 12.70 -3.33 9.63
CA GLY A 22 13.00 -2.97 11.02
C GLY A 22 13.39 -4.18 11.86
N TYR A 23 13.49 -3.95 13.17
CA TYR A 23 13.85 -4.98 14.14
C TYR A 23 12.61 -5.81 14.51
N GLU A 24 12.80 -7.09 14.76
CA GLU A 24 11.72 -8.05 15.06
C GLU A 24 10.80 -7.61 16.23
N HIS A 25 11.32 -6.87 17.18
CA HIS A 25 10.60 -6.47 18.39
C HIS A 25 10.46 -4.94 18.56
N ALA A 26 10.79 -4.16 17.53
CA ALA A 26 10.74 -2.70 17.58
C ALA A 26 10.19 -2.11 16.29
N VAL A 27 9.37 -1.07 16.43
CA VAL A 27 8.91 -0.24 15.32
C VAL A 27 9.86 0.94 15.19
N GLU A 28 10.49 1.05 14.02
CA GLU A 28 11.27 2.23 13.68
C GLU A 28 10.39 3.27 13.03
N THR A 29 10.50 4.49 13.51
CA THR A 29 9.75 5.62 12.97
C THR A 29 10.69 6.79 12.72
N HIS A 30 10.68 7.29 11.49
CA HIS A 30 11.37 8.51 11.12
C HIS A 30 10.30 9.57 10.82
N ALA A 31 10.51 10.78 11.36
CA ALA A 31 9.59 11.89 11.16
C ALA A 31 10.34 13.07 10.54
N VAL A 32 9.76 13.65 9.50
CA VAL A 32 10.23 14.90 8.89
C VAL A 32 9.22 15.99 9.23
N LEU A 33 9.63 16.91 10.10
CA LEU A 33 8.79 18.00 10.57
C LEU A 33 9.11 19.27 9.79
N GLN A 34 8.11 19.89 9.22
CA GLN A 34 8.18 21.19 8.58
C GLN A 34 7.24 22.16 9.30
N GLU A 35 7.81 23.22 9.88
CA GLU A 35 7.06 24.20 10.66
C GLU A 35 7.54 25.63 10.38
N PRO A 36 6.62 26.60 10.26
CA PRO A 36 7.00 28.01 10.26
C PRO A 36 7.57 28.43 11.63
N PRO A 37 8.31 29.52 11.70
CA PRO A 37 8.74 30.07 12.98
C PRO A 37 7.52 30.55 13.81
N HIS A 38 7.62 30.47 15.12
CA HIS A 38 6.65 30.97 16.10
C HIS A 38 5.25 30.29 16.08
N VAL A 39 5.18 29.04 15.67
CA VAL A 39 3.96 28.23 15.75
C VAL A 39 4.00 27.23 16.91
N ALA A 40 2.84 26.68 17.27
CA ALA A 40 2.80 25.55 18.21
C ALA A 40 3.39 24.32 17.53
N HIS A 41 4.41 23.70 18.14
CA HIS A 41 5.10 22.55 17.58
C HIS A 41 4.23 21.29 17.60
N ILE A 42 4.25 20.54 16.49
CA ILE A 42 3.68 19.19 16.44
C ILE A 42 4.55 18.27 17.29
N GLN A 43 3.92 17.59 18.25
CA GLN A 43 4.57 16.62 19.13
C GLN A 43 4.32 15.21 18.66
N LEU A 44 5.37 14.40 18.60
CA LEU A 44 5.30 12.99 18.28
C LEU A 44 5.71 12.18 19.51
N SER A 45 4.77 11.41 20.05
CA SER A 45 4.98 10.56 21.22
C SER A 45 4.45 9.16 20.96
N PRO A 46 5.26 8.29 20.34
CA PRO A 46 4.88 6.89 20.15
C PRO A 46 4.62 6.21 21.50
N ALA A 47 3.55 5.43 21.59
CA ALA A 47 3.13 4.81 22.83
C ALA A 47 2.54 3.41 22.61
N LEU A 48 2.76 2.53 23.58
CA LEU A 48 2.03 1.28 23.71
C LEU A 48 0.70 1.57 24.43
N THR A 49 -0.42 1.24 23.80
CA THR A 49 -1.75 1.41 24.40
C THR A 49 -2.06 0.30 25.41
N ALA A 50 -3.07 0.51 26.25
CA ALA A 50 -3.54 -0.51 27.20
C ALA A 50 -4.01 -1.81 26.51
N ASP A 51 -4.49 -1.72 25.28
CA ASP A 51 -4.91 -2.85 24.44
C ASP A 51 -3.75 -3.57 23.77
N GLY A 52 -2.50 -3.16 24.07
CA GLY A 52 -1.30 -3.75 23.50
C GLY A 52 -0.98 -3.33 22.07
N HIS A 53 -1.62 -2.29 21.53
CA HIS A 53 -1.30 -1.74 20.23
C HIS A 53 -0.20 -0.68 20.31
N TYR A 54 0.60 -0.55 19.26
CA TYR A 54 1.62 0.49 19.17
C TYR A 54 1.09 1.66 18.34
N THR A 55 0.96 2.83 18.98
CA THR A 55 0.36 4.02 18.35
C THR A 55 1.41 5.07 18.08
N ILE A 56 1.42 5.58 16.85
CA ILE A 56 2.23 6.69 16.36
C ILE A 56 1.25 7.78 15.92
N ALA A 57 1.10 8.83 16.74
CA ALA A 57 0.07 9.83 16.55
C ALA A 57 0.61 11.23 16.87
N PRO A 58 1.09 11.96 15.84
CA PRO A 58 1.45 13.37 16.01
C PRO A 58 0.26 14.18 16.53
N ARG A 59 0.52 15.12 17.43
CA ARG A 59 -0.52 15.98 18.00
C ARG A 59 -0.01 17.40 18.18
N LEU A 60 -0.88 18.37 17.93
CA LEU A 60 -0.67 19.74 18.39
C LEU A 60 -1.02 19.85 19.90
N PRO A 61 -0.36 20.75 20.63
CA PRO A 61 -0.75 21.08 22.00
C PRO A 61 -2.22 21.52 22.08
N ALA A 62 -2.82 21.40 23.25
CA ALA A 62 -4.20 21.82 23.48
C ALA A 62 -4.40 23.28 23.08
N GLY A 63 -5.38 23.55 22.23
CA GLY A 63 -5.65 24.88 21.65
C GLY A 63 -4.75 25.28 20.49
N GLY A 64 -3.80 24.45 20.07
CA GLY A 64 -2.99 24.68 18.87
C GLY A 64 -3.82 24.51 17.59
N ILE A 65 -3.59 25.41 16.63
CA ILE A 65 -4.22 25.36 15.31
C ILE A 65 -3.13 25.07 14.29
N GLN A 66 -3.35 24.06 13.46
CA GLN A 66 -2.42 23.74 12.36
C GLN A 66 -2.36 24.90 11.38
N GLN A 67 -1.15 25.33 11.05
CA GLN A 67 -0.91 26.31 10.01
C GLN A 67 -0.81 25.65 8.63
N PRO A 68 -1.13 26.32 7.52
CA PRO A 68 -1.14 25.72 6.18
C PRO A 68 0.20 25.09 5.74
N SER A 69 1.32 25.62 6.23
CA SER A 69 2.68 25.13 5.93
C SER A 69 3.24 24.20 7.00
N GLN A 70 2.46 23.87 8.02
CA GLN A 70 2.88 22.99 9.10
C GLN A 70 2.49 21.55 8.78
N ARG A 71 3.49 20.69 8.65
CA ARG A 71 3.29 19.27 8.34
C ARG A 71 4.32 18.38 9.02
N ILE A 72 3.97 17.14 9.19
CA ILE A 72 4.88 16.08 9.62
C ILE A 72 4.67 14.85 8.74
N ASP A 73 5.71 14.39 8.07
CA ASP A 73 5.69 13.18 7.26
C ASP A 73 6.34 12.05 8.07
N LEU A 74 5.69 10.88 8.05
CA LEU A 74 6.11 9.72 8.83
C LEU A 74 6.56 8.59 7.91
N SER A 75 7.74 8.04 8.19
CA SER A 75 8.20 6.78 7.62
C SER A 75 8.25 5.73 8.72
N VAL A 76 7.55 4.61 8.55
CA VAL A 76 7.40 3.56 9.56
C VAL A 76 7.87 2.23 9.00
N LEU A 77 8.78 1.56 9.69
CA LEU A 77 9.16 0.19 9.39
C LEU A 77 8.30 -0.78 10.19
N VAL A 78 7.59 -1.65 9.45
CA VAL A 78 6.65 -2.63 10.00
C VAL A 78 7.33 -3.99 10.05
N PRO A 79 7.59 -4.55 11.24
CA PRO A 79 8.18 -5.88 11.37
C PRO A 79 7.22 -6.98 10.93
N GLU A 80 7.74 -8.19 10.71
CA GLU A 80 6.93 -9.36 10.36
C GLU A 80 5.95 -9.72 11.48
N GLY A 81 4.76 -10.19 11.09
CA GLY A 81 3.75 -10.65 12.04
C GLY A 81 2.93 -9.54 12.70
N HIS A 82 3.02 -8.31 12.21
CA HIS A 82 2.24 -7.18 12.71
C HIS A 82 1.27 -6.67 11.66
N ASP A 83 0.04 -6.37 12.09
CA ASP A 83 -0.95 -5.67 11.27
C ASP A 83 -0.70 -4.16 11.32
N LEU A 84 -1.04 -3.50 10.22
CA LEU A 84 -0.87 -2.05 10.08
C LEU A 84 -2.23 -1.37 9.93
N ARG A 85 -2.46 -0.32 10.72
CA ARG A 85 -3.59 0.58 10.55
C ARG A 85 -3.08 2.00 10.33
N VAL A 86 -3.50 2.64 9.23
CA VAL A 86 -3.12 4.02 8.89
C VAL A 86 -4.36 4.89 8.77
N ARG A 87 -4.31 6.07 9.36
CA ARG A 87 -5.30 7.13 9.20
C ARG A 87 -4.59 8.43 8.83
N THR A 88 -5.09 9.12 7.80
CA THR A 88 -4.62 10.46 7.42
C THR A 88 -5.80 11.36 7.08
N GLY A 89 -5.60 12.67 7.14
CA GLY A 89 -6.52 13.64 6.54
C GLY A 89 -6.36 13.66 5.01
N ALA A 90 -5.50 14.50 4.51
CA ALA A 90 -5.24 14.65 3.06
C ALA A 90 -3.85 14.16 2.62
N GLY A 91 -3.07 13.61 3.54
CA GLY A 91 -1.72 13.12 3.24
C GLY A 91 -1.72 11.87 2.36
N PHE A 92 -0.66 11.74 1.55
CA PHE A 92 -0.39 10.55 0.76
C PHE A 92 -0.05 9.36 1.65
N ILE A 93 -0.58 8.19 1.34
CA ILE A 93 -0.27 6.94 2.04
C ILE A 93 0.39 5.97 1.05
N ASP A 94 1.61 5.54 1.37
CA ASP A 94 2.36 4.58 0.59
C ASP A 94 2.77 3.40 1.48
N VAL A 95 2.26 2.20 1.15
CA VAL A 95 2.53 0.97 1.90
C VAL A 95 3.19 -0.06 0.99
N HIS A 96 4.39 -0.49 1.37
CA HIS A 96 5.15 -1.44 0.57
C HIS A 96 5.67 -2.63 1.38
N GLY A 97 5.34 -3.83 0.89
CA GLY A 97 5.91 -5.10 1.37
C GLY A 97 5.40 -5.60 2.71
N VAL A 98 4.43 -4.92 3.34
CA VAL A 98 3.88 -5.31 4.64
C VAL A 98 3.31 -6.73 4.58
N ARG A 99 3.66 -7.57 5.56
CA ARG A 99 3.29 -8.99 5.59
C ARG A 99 2.08 -9.31 6.48
N GLY A 100 1.58 -8.32 7.23
CA GLY A 100 0.33 -8.38 8.01
C GLY A 100 -0.86 -7.83 7.23
N ASN A 101 -2.03 -7.82 7.89
CA ASN A 101 -3.20 -7.14 7.36
C ASN A 101 -3.01 -5.63 7.38
N VAL A 102 -3.62 -4.95 6.41
CA VAL A 102 -3.50 -3.50 6.24
C VAL A 102 -4.89 -2.87 6.20
N ASP A 103 -5.15 -1.92 7.11
CA ASP A 103 -6.38 -1.15 7.21
C ASP A 103 -6.07 0.34 7.09
N ILE A 104 -6.45 0.95 5.96
CA ILE A 104 -6.11 2.32 5.60
C ILE A 104 -7.35 3.16 5.42
N LYS A 105 -7.34 4.36 6.00
CA LYS A 105 -8.36 5.38 5.74
C LYS A 105 -7.71 6.74 5.53
N SER A 106 -8.09 7.41 4.43
CA SER A 106 -7.75 8.80 4.15
C SER A 106 -9.02 9.61 3.86
N GLU A 107 -9.07 10.85 4.28
CA GLU A 107 -10.18 11.74 3.90
C GLU A 107 -10.02 12.24 2.46
N GLY A 108 -8.80 12.58 2.02
CA GLY A 108 -8.59 13.16 0.70
C GLY A 108 -7.30 12.75 0.00
N GLY A 109 -6.37 12.07 0.69
CA GLY A 109 -5.09 11.67 0.13
C GLY A 109 -5.17 10.44 -0.76
N ASN A 110 -4.23 10.34 -1.71
CA ASN A 110 -4.06 9.15 -2.52
C ASN A 110 -3.46 8.01 -1.69
N ILE A 111 -3.78 6.78 -2.07
CA ILE A 111 -3.29 5.56 -1.42
C ILE A 111 -2.55 4.73 -2.46
N GLU A 112 -1.33 4.33 -2.14
CA GLU A 112 -0.53 3.41 -2.94
C GLU A 112 -0.16 2.17 -2.12
N LEU A 113 -0.44 0.97 -2.68
CA LEU A 113 -0.24 -0.31 -2.01
C LEU A 113 0.56 -1.25 -2.90
N ARG A 114 1.72 -1.71 -2.46
CA ARG A 114 2.55 -2.63 -3.22
C ARG A 114 3.05 -3.80 -2.37
N GLY A 115 2.85 -5.00 -2.88
CA GLY A 115 3.44 -6.21 -2.28
C GLY A 115 2.95 -6.57 -0.88
N VAL A 116 1.75 -6.11 -0.48
CA VAL A 116 1.11 -6.50 0.78
C VAL A 116 0.72 -7.97 0.72
N LYS A 117 1.01 -8.74 1.79
CA LYS A 117 0.76 -10.19 1.85
C LYS A 117 -0.47 -10.57 2.68
N GLY A 118 -1.01 -9.66 3.48
CA GLY A 118 -2.24 -9.84 4.26
C GLY A 118 -3.49 -9.38 3.52
N ALA A 119 -4.62 -9.37 4.23
CA ALA A 119 -5.86 -8.78 3.75
C ALA A 119 -5.75 -7.25 3.73
N ILE A 120 -6.34 -6.61 2.71
CA ILE A 120 -6.29 -5.18 2.48
C ILE A 120 -7.69 -4.58 2.63
N GLN A 121 -7.78 -3.54 3.47
CA GLN A 121 -8.91 -2.64 3.55
C GLN A 121 -8.38 -1.23 3.32
N ALA A 122 -8.74 -0.57 2.20
CA ALA A 122 -8.29 0.78 1.90
C ALA A 122 -9.48 1.65 1.46
N GLU A 123 -9.64 2.77 2.14
CA GLU A 123 -10.73 3.70 1.87
C GLU A 123 -10.20 5.13 1.80
N THR A 124 -10.63 5.88 0.80
CA THR A 124 -10.41 7.34 0.72
C THR A 124 -11.68 8.02 0.21
N THR A 125 -11.89 9.27 0.55
CA THR A 125 -13.05 10.01 0.03
C THR A 125 -12.72 10.69 -1.29
N GLY A 126 -11.59 11.40 -1.38
CA GLY A 126 -11.23 12.21 -2.54
C GLY A 126 -10.07 11.69 -3.38
N GLY A 127 -9.22 10.86 -2.80
CA GLY A 127 -8.00 10.38 -3.42
C GLY A 127 -8.19 9.19 -4.38
N ALA A 128 -7.19 8.98 -5.21
CA ALA A 128 -7.07 7.76 -6.01
C ALA A 128 -6.45 6.62 -5.19
N ILE A 129 -6.75 5.38 -5.59
CA ILE A 129 -6.13 4.18 -5.03
C ILE A 129 -5.36 3.47 -6.13
N GLU A 130 -4.06 3.32 -5.95
CA GLU A 130 -3.22 2.48 -6.80
C GLU A 130 -2.74 1.27 -5.99
N ALA A 131 -2.98 0.05 -6.48
CA ALA A 131 -2.53 -1.14 -5.77
C ALA A 131 -2.02 -2.22 -6.70
N SER A 132 -1.03 -2.99 -6.21
CA SER A 132 -0.67 -4.28 -6.80
C SER A 132 -1.06 -5.39 -5.84
N LEU A 133 -1.90 -6.30 -6.36
CA LEU A 133 -2.52 -7.37 -5.58
C LEU A 133 -2.05 -8.72 -6.08
N GLY A 134 -1.48 -9.50 -5.17
CA GLY A 134 -1.14 -10.90 -5.36
C GLY A 134 -1.96 -11.79 -4.44
N ARG A 135 -1.41 -12.97 -4.13
CA ARG A 135 -2.08 -13.95 -3.28
C ARG A 135 -2.41 -13.37 -1.91
N ALA A 136 -3.69 -13.41 -1.57
CA ALA A 136 -4.20 -13.13 -0.23
C ALA A 136 -4.38 -14.44 0.57
N PRO A 137 -4.47 -14.37 1.91
CA PRO A 137 -4.86 -15.53 2.73
C PRO A 137 -6.19 -16.12 2.28
N HIS A 138 -6.33 -17.45 2.39
CA HIS A 138 -7.57 -18.14 2.05
C HIS A 138 -8.75 -17.60 2.86
N GLY A 139 -9.87 -17.31 2.19
CA GLY A 139 -11.05 -16.72 2.80
C GLY A 139 -10.91 -15.23 3.14
N ALA A 140 -9.79 -14.59 2.80
CA ALA A 140 -9.61 -13.16 3.03
C ALA A 140 -10.66 -12.33 2.30
N ARG A 141 -11.12 -11.27 2.97
CA ARG A 141 -12.01 -10.27 2.39
C ARG A 141 -11.23 -8.98 2.24
N GLN A 142 -11.03 -8.55 1.01
CA GLN A 142 -10.33 -7.32 0.68
C GLN A 142 -11.32 -6.28 0.16
N ARG A 143 -11.08 -5.02 0.48
CA ARG A 143 -11.92 -3.91 0.03
C ARG A 143 -11.06 -2.70 -0.33
N LEU A 144 -11.33 -2.13 -1.50
CA LEU A 144 -10.76 -0.88 -1.96
C LEU A 144 -11.91 0.06 -2.34
N ALA A 145 -11.99 1.22 -1.70
CA ALA A 145 -13.11 2.12 -1.90
C ALA A 145 -12.70 3.59 -1.94
N THR A 146 -13.25 4.32 -2.90
CA THR A 146 -13.16 5.78 -2.98
C THR A 146 -14.49 6.39 -3.41
N THR A 147 -14.72 7.67 -3.12
CA THR A 147 -15.93 8.35 -3.59
C THR A 147 -15.71 8.99 -4.95
N THR A 148 -14.61 9.71 -5.15
CA THR A 148 -14.39 10.49 -6.39
C THR A 148 -13.12 10.12 -7.14
N GLY A 149 -12.18 9.44 -6.52
CA GLY A 149 -10.91 9.05 -7.14
C GLY A 149 -11.04 7.84 -8.06
N ASP A 150 -10.05 7.67 -8.92
CA ASP A 150 -9.88 6.46 -9.72
C ASP A 150 -9.27 5.35 -8.87
N ILE A 151 -9.54 4.09 -9.26
CA ILE A 151 -8.89 2.91 -8.69
C ILE A 151 -8.14 2.19 -9.81
N ASP A 152 -6.82 2.07 -9.70
CA ASP A 152 -5.96 1.37 -10.67
C ASP A 152 -5.28 0.18 -9.99
N LEU A 153 -5.61 -1.02 -10.47
CA LEU A 153 -5.16 -2.28 -9.86
C LEU A 153 -4.34 -3.09 -10.84
N GLY A 154 -3.11 -3.38 -10.45
CA GLY A 154 -2.27 -4.40 -11.06
C GLY A 154 -2.48 -5.75 -10.38
N ILE A 155 -2.91 -6.74 -11.14
CA ILE A 155 -3.17 -8.10 -10.65
C ILE A 155 -1.97 -8.98 -10.98
N ASP A 156 -1.35 -9.54 -9.95
CA ASP A 156 -0.28 -10.51 -10.09
C ASP A 156 -0.87 -11.90 -10.46
N ASP A 157 -0.09 -12.75 -11.11
CA ASP A 157 -0.53 -14.05 -11.62
C ASP A 157 -0.97 -15.03 -10.52
N ASP A 158 -0.57 -14.78 -9.28
CA ASP A 158 -0.91 -15.62 -8.12
C ASP A 158 -2.16 -15.15 -7.35
N LEU A 159 -2.84 -14.08 -7.79
CA LEU A 159 -4.11 -13.69 -7.19
C LEU A 159 -5.16 -14.77 -7.43
N ASP A 160 -5.90 -15.11 -6.37
CA ASP A 160 -6.99 -16.09 -6.39
C ASP A 160 -8.21 -15.51 -5.66
N ALA A 161 -9.10 -14.84 -6.42
CA ALA A 161 -10.22 -14.09 -5.85
C ALA A 161 -11.45 -13.99 -6.76
N ALA A 162 -12.64 -13.98 -6.14
CA ALA A 162 -13.82 -13.38 -6.74
C ALA A 162 -13.72 -11.87 -6.62
N VAL A 163 -13.92 -11.17 -7.72
CA VAL A 163 -13.82 -9.71 -7.80
C VAL A 163 -15.17 -9.11 -8.11
N ASP A 164 -15.69 -8.32 -7.18
CA ASP A 164 -16.89 -7.50 -7.34
C ASP A 164 -16.49 -6.03 -7.50
N MET A 165 -16.95 -5.38 -8.55
CA MET A 165 -16.63 -3.97 -8.85
C MET A 165 -17.90 -3.14 -8.99
N ALA A 166 -17.85 -1.88 -8.53
CA ALA A 166 -18.96 -0.95 -8.67
C ALA A 166 -18.47 0.48 -8.96
N THR A 167 -19.00 1.11 -10.04
CA THR A 167 -18.75 2.51 -10.35
C THR A 167 -19.87 3.12 -11.21
N SER A 168 -19.99 4.44 -11.20
CA SER A 168 -20.82 5.17 -12.19
C SER A 168 -20.00 5.61 -13.43
N ALA A 169 -18.68 5.49 -13.39
CA ALA A 169 -17.78 5.84 -14.49
C ALA A 169 -17.52 4.63 -15.43
N LEU A 170 -16.27 4.37 -15.79
CA LEU A 170 -15.88 3.31 -16.71
C LEU A 170 -15.15 2.18 -15.99
N PHE A 171 -15.34 0.96 -16.48
CA PHE A 171 -14.46 -0.16 -16.23
C PHE A 171 -13.46 -0.30 -17.39
N ALA A 172 -12.17 -0.40 -17.07
CA ALA A 172 -11.12 -0.73 -18.03
C ALA A 172 -10.36 -1.97 -17.51
N THR A 173 -10.38 -3.06 -18.26
CA THR A 173 -9.85 -4.33 -17.72
C THR A 173 -9.35 -5.26 -18.81
N ASP A 174 -8.36 -6.08 -18.46
CA ASP A 174 -7.85 -7.21 -19.26
C ASP A 174 -8.62 -8.52 -19.01
N PHE A 175 -9.67 -8.46 -18.17
CA PHE A 175 -10.49 -9.62 -17.81
C PHE A 175 -11.88 -9.51 -18.40
N SER A 176 -12.53 -10.66 -18.68
CA SER A 176 -13.93 -10.67 -19.04
C SER A 176 -14.81 -10.25 -17.86
N LEU A 177 -15.77 -9.37 -18.10
CA LEU A 177 -16.69 -8.87 -17.08
C LEU A 177 -18.12 -9.27 -17.37
N ASP A 178 -18.84 -9.66 -16.34
CA ASP A 178 -20.29 -9.66 -16.31
C ASP A 178 -20.77 -8.33 -15.73
N VAL A 179 -21.38 -7.48 -16.56
CA VAL A 179 -21.72 -6.09 -16.19
C VAL A 179 -23.24 -5.94 -16.12
N THR A 180 -23.73 -5.44 -14.99
CA THR A 180 -25.12 -5.07 -14.77
C THR A 180 -25.26 -3.57 -14.52
N GLN A 181 -26.36 -2.97 -15.03
CA GLN A 181 -26.69 -1.57 -14.82
C GLN A 181 -27.85 -1.45 -13.83
N HIS A 182 -27.76 -0.48 -12.92
CA HIS A 182 -28.76 -0.17 -11.90
C HIS A 182 -29.15 1.32 -12.01
N PRO A 183 -30.03 1.68 -12.97
CA PRO A 183 -30.45 3.06 -13.16
C PRO A 183 -31.07 3.64 -11.86
N GLY A 184 -30.65 4.84 -11.48
CA GLY A 184 -31.14 5.51 -10.27
C GLY A 184 -30.33 5.22 -8.99
N GLU A 185 -29.36 4.32 -9.04
CA GLU A 185 -28.39 4.08 -7.95
C GLU A 185 -27.07 4.81 -8.22
N GLU A 186 -26.28 5.06 -7.16
CA GLU A 186 -24.90 5.51 -7.24
C GLU A 186 -24.03 4.66 -6.30
N PRO A 187 -23.11 3.84 -6.82
CA PRO A 187 -22.74 3.63 -8.21
C PRO A 187 -23.81 2.85 -9.02
N ASN A 188 -23.97 3.21 -10.31
CA ASN A 188 -25.02 2.68 -11.18
C ASN A 188 -24.61 1.49 -12.05
N LYS A 189 -23.35 1.06 -11.99
CA LYS A 189 -22.83 -0.10 -12.72
C LYS A 189 -22.12 -1.02 -11.76
N ARG A 190 -22.39 -2.30 -11.88
CA ARG A 190 -21.71 -3.37 -11.15
C ARG A 190 -21.12 -4.35 -12.13
N ALA A 191 -19.95 -4.88 -11.81
CA ALA A 191 -19.30 -5.86 -12.64
C ALA A 191 -18.70 -6.96 -11.76
N ARG A 192 -18.65 -8.18 -12.30
CA ARG A 192 -18.05 -9.35 -11.64
C ARG A 192 -17.08 -10.04 -12.55
N THR A 193 -16.02 -10.53 -11.95
CA THR A 193 -15.09 -11.45 -12.60
C THR A 193 -14.46 -12.38 -11.56
N THR A 194 -13.84 -13.43 -12.03
CA THR A 194 -13.08 -14.36 -11.18
C THR A 194 -11.65 -14.46 -11.70
N VAL A 195 -10.70 -14.33 -10.79
CA VAL A 195 -9.29 -14.58 -11.05
C VAL A 195 -8.90 -15.82 -10.27
N GLY A 196 -8.36 -16.84 -10.94
CA GLY A 196 -8.00 -18.09 -10.28
C GLY A 196 -9.20 -18.97 -9.92
N ARG A 197 -9.21 -19.54 -8.69
CA ARG A 197 -10.18 -20.52 -8.20
C ARG A 197 -11.14 -19.97 -7.16
N ASN A 198 -11.15 -18.65 -6.93
CA ASN A 198 -12.04 -17.98 -5.98
C ASN A 198 -11.73 -18.32 -4.50
N ALA A 199 -10.46 -18.33 -4.11
CA ALA A 199 -10.05 -18.61 -2.73
C ALA A 199 -10.24 -17.45 -1.75
N SER A 200 -10.42 -16.22 -2.27
CA SER A 200 -10.67 -15.00 -1.50
C SER A 200 -11.70 -14.10 -2.18
N SER A 201 -12.06 -12.98 -1.59
CA SER A 201 -12.95 -11.99 -2.19
C SER A 201 -12.30 -10.60 -2.22
N LEU A 202 -12.55 -9.88 -3.31
CA LEU A 202 -12.08 -8.52 -3.53
C LEU A 202 -13.24 -7.64 -3.97
N ALA A 203 -13.61 -6.67 -3.13
CA ALA A 203 -14.62 -5.67 -3.43
C ALA A 203 -13.94 -4.35 -3.80
N ILE A 204 -14.27 -3.78 -4.94
CA ILE A 204 -13.71 -2.54 -5.47
C ILE A 204 -14.85 -1.57 -5.76
N GLU A 205 -14.82 -0.40 -5.15
CA GLU A 205 -15.88 0.59 -5.31
C GLU A 205 -15.30 1.99 -5.53
N SER A 206 -15.61 2.59 -6.68
CA SER A 206 -15.48 4.03 -6.85
C SER A 206 -16.83 4.60 -7.29
N ARG A 207 -17.42 5.51 -6.50
CA ARG A 207 -18.74 6.02 -6.89
C ARG A 207 -18.71 6.76 -8.22
N ARG A 208 -17.65 7.58 -8.47
CA ARG A 208 -17.56 8.48 -9.64
C ARG A 208 -16.29 8.31 -10.46
N GLY A 209 -15.25 7.72 -9.91
CA GLY A 209 -13.98 7.48 -10.60
C GLY A 209 -13.99 6.18 -11.42
N GLN A 210 -13.06 6.09 -12.34
CA GLN A 210 -12.84 4.92 -13.17
C GLN A 210 -12.18 3.79 -12.36
N ILE A 211 -12.56 2.54 -12.67
CA ILE A 211 -11.88 1.35 -12.13
C ILE A 211 -11.10 0.70 -13.27
N ARG A 212 -9.77 0.57 -13.09
CA ARG A 212 -8.87 -0.15 -13.98
C ARG A 212 -8.37 -1.41 -13.31
N LEU A 213 -8.51 -2.54 -13.99
CA LEU A 213 -8.04 -3.83 -13.51
C LEU A 213 -7.15 -4.46 -14.59
N ARG A 214 -5.84 -4.48 -14.38
CA ARG A 214 -4.86 -4.92 -15.38
C ARG A 214 -4.05 -6.10 -14.87
N ARG A 215 -3.68 -6.99 -15.78
CA ARG A 215 -2.67 -8.01 -15.46
C ARG A 215 -1.30 -7.35 -15.35
N ARG A 216 -0.59 -7.64 -14.29
CA ARG A 216 0.84 -7.37 -14.24
C ARG A 216 1.54 -8.56 -14.88
N ALA A 217 2.22 -8.31 -16.03
CA ALA A 217 3.16 -9.30 -16.53
C ALA A 217 4.20 -9.55 -15.43
N GLY A 218 4.32 -10.79 -14.99
CA GLY A 218 5.32 -11.17 -14.01
C GLY A 218 6.68 -10.68 -14.51
N PHE A 219 7.42 -9.96 -13.66
CA PHE A 219 8.84 -9.77 -13.86
C PHE A 219 9.46 -11.16 -13.74
N THR A 220 9.56 -11.88 -14.85
CA THR A 220 10.55 -12.92 -14.97
C THR A 220 11.87 -12.22 -14.75
N SER A 221 12.46 -12.38 -13.57
CA SER A 221 13.86 -12.04 -13.36
C SER A 221 14.62 -12.80 -14.46
N VAL A 222 15.02 -12.08 -15.50
CA VAL A 222 16.00 -12.60 -16.44
C VAL A 222 17.23 -12.84 -15.58
N GLY A 223 17.44 -14.12 -15.25
CA GLY A 223 18.60 -14.56 -14.49
C GLY A 223 19.82 -13.95 -15.15
N GLY A 224 20.58 -13.21 -14.36
CA GLY A 224 21.87 -12.70 -14.78
C GLY A 224 22.69 -13.88 -15.30
N ALA A 225 22.92 -13.90 -16.60
CA ALA A 225 23.94 -14.74 -17.17
C ALA A 225 25.26 -14.32 -16.54
N SER A 226 25.74 -15.13 -15.61
CA SER A 226 27.13 -15.04 -15.17
C SER A 226 28.00 -15.29 -16.40
N SER A 227 28.56 -14.23 -16.91
CA SER A 227 29.65 -14.31 -17.87
C SER A 227 30.88 -14.82 -17.12
N ASP A 228 31.02 -16.12 -17.10
CA ASP A 228 32.30 -16.79 -16.82
C ASP A 228 33.21 -16.52 -18.02
N ALA A 229 33.89 -15.39 -18.01
CA ALA A 229 34.96 -15.09 -18.90
C ALA A 229 36.24 -15.79 -18.38
N THR A 230 36.40 -17.02 -18.77
CA THR A 230 37.67 -17.75 -18.63
C THR A 230 38.74 -16.99 -19.44
N ALA A 231 39.54 -16.21 -18.74
CA ALA A 231 40.76 -15.65 -19.32
C ALA A 231 41.75 -16.79 -19.60
N LYS A 232 41.89 -17.13 -20.86
CA LYS A 232 42.99 -17.93 -21.34
C LYS A 232 44.25 -17.08 -21.26
N GLN A 233 45.15 -17.45 -20.39
CA GLN A 233 46.55 -17.00 -20.41
C GLN A 233 47.28 -17.79 -21.51
N ASP A 234 47.53 -17.14 -22.61
CA ASP A 234 48.51 -17.60 -23.56
C ASP A 234 49.91 -17.23 -23.04
N GLY A 235 50.65 -18.25 -22.68
CA GLY A 235 52.07 -18.13 -22.38
C GLY A 235 52.86 -18.07 -23.67
N ASP A 236 53.54 -16.96 -23.91
CA ASP A 236 54.62 -16.90 -24.88
C ASP A 236 55.91 -17.32 -24.18
N GLU A 237 56.41 -18.50 -24.57
CA GLU A 237 57.76 -18.93 -24.36
C GLU A 237 58.60 -18.29 -25.48
N ASP A 238 59.36 -17.26 -25.15
CA ASP A 238 60.50 -16.88 -26.00
C ASP A 238 61.78 -17.54 -25.44
N ASN A 239 62.15 -18.51 -26.17
CA ASN A 239 63.46 -19.17 -26.13
C ASN A 239 64.39 -18.33 -26.97
N ASP A 240 65.40 -17.73 -26.42
CA ASP A 240 66.56 -17.28 -27.16
C ASP A 240 67.85 -17.69 -26.47
N SER A 241 68.53 -18.53 -27.19
CA SER A 241 69.90 -18.98 -26.96
C SER A 241 70.86 -17.95 -27.54
N ASP A 242 71.84 -17.47 -26.79
CA ASP A 242 73.25 -17.48 -27.04
C ASP A 242 74.04 -16.84 -25.89
#